data_2c0d3b45567fcbdeec683a6e6e0f693e
#
_entry.id   2c0d3b45567fcbdeec683a6e6e0f693e
#
_cell.length_a   1.000
_cell.length_b   1.000
_cell.length_c   1.000
_cell.angle_alpha   90.00
_cell.angle_beta   90.00
_cell.angle_gamma   90.00
#
_symmetry.space_group_name_H-M   'P 1'
#
loop_
_entity.id
_entity.type
_entity.pdbx_description
1 polymer ?
#
loop_
_entity_poly.entity_id
_entity_poly.type
_entity_poly.pdbx_seq_one_letter_code
_entity_poly.pdbx_strand_id
1 'polypeptide(L)'
;DRLFVVCAETDSGKDICGIFVEELYQDYVEGTSMENIEARVKCDLDRVGNMENTRYLNDYEKVREHLFLGLLNLEKHRHELKNAVYKTMGDIAITLYVHAGTLKNGITYLKVRSEYLETWGLEKDDVLHDALLNSYRILSPRIYDFKKMMYTPGYAGDDFMNVDPYFISDKKKKEGICLSVKGLTNGAVAVLDPGVTKKLVEFMDG
;
A
#
# COMPACT_ATOMS: atom_id res chain seq x y z
N ASP A 1 15.94 21.35 -1.94
CA ASP A 1 17.02 20.72 -1.16
C ASP A 1 16.48 19.52 -0.36
N ARG A 2 17.32 18.51 -0.14
CA ARG A 2 17.01 17.34 0.70
C ARG A 2 17.93 17.33 1.92
N LEU A 3 17.35 17.13 3.09
CA LEU A 3 18.07 16.80 4.30
C LEU A 3 18.10 15.28 4.46
N PHE A 4 19.28 14.70 4.64
CA PHE A 4 19.43 13.28 4.91
C PHE A 4 19.70 13.07 6.40
N VAL A 5 18.85 12.27 7.04
CA VAL A 5 18.95 11.94 8.47
C VAL A 5 19.24 10.46 8.60
N VAL A 6 20.27 10.10 9.36
CA VAL A 6 20.54 8.70 9.72
C VAL A 6 19.58 8.31 10.84
N CYS A 7 18.68 7.37 10.55
CA CYS A 7 17.64 6.93 11.48
C CYS A 7 18.10 5.74 12.33
N ALA A 8 18.94 4.85 11.77
CA ALA A 8 19.53 3.72 12.47
C ALA A 8 20.87 3.34 11.87
N GLU A 9 21.77 2.83 12.70
CA GLU A 9 23.01 2.17 12.28
C GLU A 9 22.88 0.67 12.55
N THR A 10 23.15 -0.13 11.53
CA THR A 10 23.07 -1.59 11.60
C THR A 10 24.37 -2.21 11.08
N ASP A 11 24.62 -3.47 11.38
CA ASP A 11 25.80 -4.20 10.89
C ASP A 11 25.88 -4.24 9.34
N SER A 12 24.76 -4.08 8.66
CA SER A 12 24.64 -4.07 7.19
C SER A 12 24.67 -2.66 6.57
N GLY A 13 24.68 -1.57 7.39
CA GLY A 13 24.71 -0.20 6.89
C GLY A 13 23.94 0.79 7.75
N LYS A 14 23.62 1.95 7.14
CA LYS A 14 22.85 3.02 7.79
C LYS A 14 21.50 3.20 7.11
N ASP A 15 20.44 3.17 7.89
CA ASP A 15 19.11 3.56 7.41
C ASP A 15 19.05 5.09 7.36
N ILE A 16 18.80 5.63 6.17
CA ILE A 16 18.81 7.08 5.91
C ILE A 16 17.43 7.52 5.43
N CYS A 17 16.85 8.49 6.11
CA CYS A 17 15.63 9.18 5.67
C CYS A 17 16.00 10.45 4.89
N GLY A 18 15.42 10.61 3.71
CA GLY A 18 15.51 11.85 2.94
C GLY A 18 14.28 12.73 3.18
N ILE A 19 14.49 13.90 3.76
CA ILE A 19 13.44 14.88 4.03
C ILE A 19 13.50 15.99 2.99
N PHE A 20 12.38 16.29 2.33
CA PHE A 20 12.26 17.41 1.38
C PHE A 20 11.97 18.70 2.13
N VAL A 21 13.00 19.52 2.32
CA VAL A 21 12.91 20.77 3.09
C VAL A 21 11.98 21.77 2.45
N GLU A 22 11.95 21.83 1.11
CA GLU A 22 11.04 22.71 0.36
C GLU A 22 9.56 22.37 0.62
N GLU A 23 9.20 21.09 0.70
CA GLU A 23 7.84 20.69 1.00
C GLU A 23 7.42 21.14 2.40
N LEU A 24 8.30 20.93 3.39
CA LEU A 24 8.06 21.39 4.76
C LEU A 24 7.95 22.91 4.85
N TYR A 25 8.79 23.64 4.09
CA TYR A 25 8.72 25.09 4.03
C TYR A 25 7.42 25.57 3.37
N GLN A 26 6.98 24.91 2.31
CA GLN A 26 5.73 25.23 1.64
C GLN A 26 4.54 25.01 2.59
N ASP A 27 4.50 23.87 3.29
CA ASP A 27 3.47 23.59 4.31
C ASP A 27 3.44 24.70 5.39
N TYR A 28 4.62 25.19 5.82
CA TYR A 28 4.72 26.29 6.77
C TYR A 28 4.15 27.59 6.22
N VAL A 29 4.49 27.94 4.98
CA VAL A 29 3.99 29.16 4.30
C VAL A 29 2.46 29.07 4.08
N GLU A 30 1.93 27.89 3.85
CA GLU A 30 0.49 27.61 3.71
C GLU A 30 -0.26 27.61 5.07
N GLY A 31 0.45 27.79 6.19
CA GLY A 31 -0.14 27.98 7.52
C GLY A 31 -0.12 26.74 8.40
N THR A 32 0.58 25.68 8.01
CA THR A 32 0.80 24.51 8.89
C THR A 32 1.69 24.94 10.07
N SER A 33 1.23 24.63 11.30
CA SER A 33 2.02 24.96 12.49
C SER A 33 3.34 24.19 12.57
N MET A 34 4.37 24.76 13.19
CA MET A 34 5.65 24.09 13.40
C MET A 34 5.50 22.77 14.16
N GLU A 35 4.60 22.69 15.14
CA GLU A 35 4.29 21.46 15.87
C GLU A 35 3.80 20.33 14.95
N ASN A 36 2.95 20.66 13.98
CA ASN A 36 2.47 19.67 13.00
C ASN A 36 3.57 19.26 12.02
N ILE A 37 4.45 20.18 11.63
CA ILE A 37 5.61 19.87 10.78
C ILE A 37 6.58 18.95 11.54
N GLU A 38 6.89 19.25 12.79
CA GLU A 38 7.73 18.40 13.64
C GLU A 38 7.13 17.01 13.83
N ALA A 39 5.82 16.92 14.07
CA ALA A 39 5.11 15.66 14.21
C ALA A 39 5.17 14.81 12.91
N ARG A 40 5.05 15.46 11.73
CA ARG A 40 5.20 14.82 10.43
C ARG A 40 6.62 14.28 10.24
N VAL A 41 7.63 15.11 10.46
CA VAL A 41 9.04 14.70 10.36
C VAL A 41 9.34 13.52 11.29
N LYS A 42 8.89 13.59 12.55
CA LYS A 42 9.05 12.49 13.51
C LYS A 42 8.38 11.21 13.02
N CYS A 43 7.17 11.31 12.47
CA CYS A 43 6.47 10.15 11.89
C CYS A 43 7.25 9.53 10.73
N ASP A 44 7.85 10.34 9.87
CA ASP A 44 8.64 9.86 8.73
C ASP A 44 9.96 9.20 9.19
N LEU A 45 10.61 9.74 10.22
CA LEU A 45 11.79 9.13 10.84
C LEU A 45 11.45 7.79 11.51
N ASP A 46 10.34 7.74 12.25
CA ASP A 46 9.85 6.50 12.88
C ASP A 46 9.50 5.42 11.84
N ARG A 47 8.95 5.83 10.68
CA ARG A 47 8.68 4.90 9.56
C ARG A 47 9.95 4.26 9.02
N VAL A 48 11.00 5.06 8.79
CA VAL A 48 12.28 4.53 8.28
C VAL A 48 12.94 3.58 9.28
N GLY A 49 12.94 3.94 10.57
CA GLY A 49 13.48 3.08 11.62
C GLY A 49 12.75 1.73 11.78
N ASN A 50 11.50 1.62 11.30
CA ASN A 50 10.70 0.39 11.35
C ASN A 50 10.67 -0.38 10.02
N MET A 51 11.51 -0.04 9.04
CA MET A 51 11.58 -0.71 7.73
C MET A 51 12.46 -1.97 7.76
N GLU A 52 12.26 -2.87 8.72
CA GLU A 52 13.11 -4.05 8.93
C GLU A 52 13.23 -4.95 7.69
N ASN A 53 12.12 -5.14 6.97
CA ASN A 53 12.09 -6.06 5.82
C ASN A 53 12.82 -5.54 4.58
N THR A 54 13.12 -4.23 4.51
CA THR A 54 13.87 -3.64 3.39
C THR A 54 15.33 -4.07 3.36
N ARG A 55 15.88 -4.53 4.48
CA ARG A 55 17.23 -5.06 4.60
C ARG A 55 17.44 -6.32 3.76
N TYR A 56 16.35 -7.00 3.44
CA TYR A 56 16.38 -8.26 2.68
C TYR A 56 16.08 -8.07 1.20
N LEU A 57 15.94 -6.83 0.72
CA LEU A 57 15.58 -6.56 -0.69
C LEU A 57 16.55 -7.18 -1.71
N ASN A 58 17.81 -7.38 -1.36
CA ASN A 58 18.79 -8.04 -2.24
C ASN A 58 18.74 -9.58 -2.21
N ASP A 59 17.96 -10.17 -1.31
CA ASP A 59 17.83 -11.62 -1.10
C ASP A 59 16.37 -12.03 -1.32
N TYR A 60 16.08 -12.57 -2.51
CA TYR A 60 14.71 -12.94 -2.89
C TYR A 60 14.07 -13.93 -1.93
N GLU A 61 14.80 -14.95 -1.49
CA GLU A 61 14.26 -15.99 -0.61
C GLU A 61 13.79 -15.43 0.75
N LYS A 62 14.38 -14.34 1.20
CA LYS A 62 13.98 -13.66 2.42
C LYS A 62 12.88 -12.62 2.20
N VAL A 63 12.93 -11.88 1.07
CA VAL A 63 11.95 -10.80 0.83
C VAL A 63 10.65 -11.32 0.23
N ARG A 64 10.65 -12.48 -0.44
CA ARG A 64 9.49 -13.01 -1.18
C ARG A 64 8.22 -13.09 -0.34
N GLU A 65 8.32 -13.45 0.93
CA GLU A 65 7.18 -13.55 1.83
C GLU A 65 6.56 -12.19 2.23
N HIS A 66 7.29 -11.12 2.00
CA HIS A 66 6.88 -9.75 2.27
C HIS A 66 6.39 -9.01 1.02
N LEU A 67 6.49 -9.64 -0.16
CA LEU A 67 6.02 -9.06 -1.41
C LEU A 67 4.50 -9.19 -1.52
N PHE A 68 3.85 -8.14 -2.00
CA PHE A 68 2.42 -8.13 -2.27
C PHE A 68 2.06 -7.18 -3.41
N LEU A 69 0.83 -7.26 -3.91
CA LEU A 69 0.36 -6.45 -5.03
C LEU A 69 -0.52 -5.30 -4.55
N GLY A 70 -0.43 -4.18 -5.26
CA GLY A 70 -1.32 -3.04 -5.13
C GLY A 70 -1.85 -2.60 -6.49
N LEU A 71 -3.01 -1.94 -6.51
CA LEU A 71 -3.62 -1.41 -7.71
C LEU A 71 -3.48 0.10 -7.76
N LEU A 72 -2.99 0.62 -8.88
CA LEU A 72 -2.89 2.06 -9.15
C LEU A 72 -3.55 2.38 -10.49
N ASN A 73 -4.11 3.56 -10.61
CA ASN A 73 -4.49 4.09 -11.91
C ASN A 73 -3.21 4.46 -12.69
N LEU A 74 -3.04 3.84 -13.86
CA LEU A 74 -1.82 3.95 -14.68
C LEU A 74 -1.50 5.41 -15.07
N GLU A 75 -2.51 6.17 -15.46
CA GLU A 75 -2.33 7.57 -15.92
C GLU A 75 -1.94 8.48 -14.76
N LYS A 76 -2.69 8.41 -13.66
CA LYS A 76 -2.46 9.26 -12.49
C LYS A 76 -1.11 9.03 -11.83
N HIS A 77 -0.62 7.79 -11.85
CA HIS A 77 0.61 7.39 -11.15
C HIS A 77 1.79 7.12 -12.09
N ARG A 78 1.73 7.58 -13.35
CA ARG A 78 2.76 7.33 -14.36
C ARG A 78 4.18 7.69 -13.89
N HIS A 79 4.36 8.80 -13.20
CA HIS A 79 5.67 9.22 -12.69
C HIS A 79 6.22 8.29 -11.61
N GLU A 80 5.36 7.81 -10.75
CA GLU A 80 5.71 6.88 -9.66
C GLU A 80 6.03 5.47 -10.16
N LEU A 81 5.51 5.11 -11.33
CA LEU A 81 5.67 3.79 -11.95
C LEU A 81 6.94 3.68 -12.82
N LYS A 82 7.65 4.77 -13.09
CA LYS A 82 8.75 4.83 -14.06
C LYS A 82 9.82 3.73 -13.88
N ASN A 83 10.13 3.37 -12.63
CA ASN A 83 11.11 2.34 -12.31
C ASN A 83 10.52 1.24 -11.41
N ALA A 84 9.20 1.12 -11.35
CA ALA A 84 8.53 0.13 -10.53
C ALA A 84 8.29 -1.17 -11.30
N VAL A 85 8.20 -2.28 -10.58
CA VAL A 85 7.73 -3.55 -11.13
C VAL A 85 6.20 -3.53 -11.16
N TYR A 86 5.61 -3.58 -12.35
CA TYR A 86 4.16 -3.65 -12.50
C TYR A 86 3.74 -4.34 -13.80
N LYS A 87 2.48 -4.76 -13.86
CA LYS A 87 1.80 -5.28 -15.06
C LYS A 87 0.55 -4.45 -15.30
N THR A 88 0.22 -4.17 -16.55
CA THR A 88 -0.97 -3.39 -16.90
C THR A 88 -2.16 -4.28 -17.22
N MET A 89 -3.34 -3.84 -16.80
CA MET A 89 -4.63 -4.39 -17.18
C MET A 89 -5.56 -3.21 -17.49
N GLY A 90 -5.70 -2.87 -18.76
CA GLY A 90 -6.36 -1.63 -19.18
C GLY A 90 -5.64 -0.40 -18.62
N ASP A 91 -6.35 0.44 -17.90
CA ASP A 91 -5.87 1.65 -17.22
C ASP A 91 -5.40 1.40 -15.77
N ILE A 92 -5.32 0.13 -15.36
CA ILE A 92 -4.86 -0.29 -14.05
C ILE A 92 -3.42 -0.81 -14.13
N ALA A 93 -2.56 -0.33 -13.23
CA ALA A 93 -1.25 -0.90 -12.96
C ALA A 93 -1.31 -1.79 -11.72
N ILE A 94 -1.09 -3.10 -11.91
CA ILE A 94 -0.90 -4.08 -10.83
C ILE A 94 0.56 -3.98 -10.42
N THR A 95 0.84 -3.34 -9.31
CA THR A 95 2.18 -2.90 -8.90
C THR A 95 2.70 -3.76 -7.76
N LEU A 96 3.99 -4.11 -7.82
CA LEU A 96 4.67 -4.87 -6.78
C LEU A 96 5.11 -3.97 -5.64
N TYR A 97 4.79 -4.37 -4.43
CA TYR A 97 5.21 -3.74 -3.19
C TYR A 97 5.92 -4.72 -2.27
N VAL A 98 6.75 -4.19 -1.40
CA VAL A 98 7.28 -4.92 -0.23
C VAL A 98 6.67 -4.34 1.04
N HIS A 99 6.17 -5.21 1.92
CA HIS A 99 5.81 -4.87 3.29
C HIS A 99 7.09 -4.57 4.06
N ALA A 100 7.40 -3.29 4.23
CA ALA A 100 8.66 -2.84 4.82
C ALA A 100 8.68 -2.99 6.34
N GLY A 101 7.54 -2.80 6.99
CA GLY A 101 7.40 -2.91 8.45
C GLY A 101 5.98 -2.63 8.91
N THR A 102 5.72 -2.87 10.18
CA THR A 102 4.40 -2.63 10.81
C THR A 102 4.50 -1.47 11.79
N LEU A 103 3.59 -0.52 11.67
CA LEU A 103 3.39 0.59 12.59
C LEU A 103 2.19 0.30 13.51
N LYS A 104 2.07 1.07 14.59
CA LYS A 104 0.93 0.96 15.52
C LYS A 104 -0.43 1.06 14.82
N ASN A 105 -0.54 1.90 13.79
CA ASN A 105 -1.78 2.21 13.09
C ASN A 105 -1.76 1.81 11.61
N GLY A 106 -0.94 0.84 11.19
CA GLY A 106 -0.88 0.41 9.80
C GLY A 106 0.40 -0.31 9.43
N ILE A 107 0.64 -0.43 8.14
CA ILE A 107 1.87 -1.00 7.61
C ILE A 107 2.62 0.04 6.79
N THR A 108 3.95 -0.07 6.79
CA THR A 108 4.82 0.66 5.87
C THR A 108 5.16 -0.22 4.69
N TYR A 109 5.09 0.32 3.49
CA TYR A 109 5.40 -0.41 2.27
C TYR A 109 6.12 0.47 1.26
N LEU A 110 6.91 -0.16 0.40
CA LEU A 110 7.64 0.49 -0.68
C LEU A 110 7.33 -0.18 -2.02
N LYS A 111 7.31 0.59 -3.10
CA LYS A 111 7.28 0.03 -4.46
C LYS A 111 8.60 -0.64 -4.78
N VAL A 112 8.55 -1.86 -5.27
CA VAL A 112 9.74 -2.60 -5.71
C VAL A 112 10.19 -2.05 -7.07
N ARG A 113 11.47 -1.72 -7.19
CA ARG A 113 12.08 -1.23 -8.42
C ARG A 113 12.47 -2.37 -9.34
N SER A 114 12.42 -2.10 -10.66
CA SER A 114 12.78 -3.09 -11.67
C SER A 114 14.22 -3.61 -11.58
N GLU A 115 15.14 -2.82 -11.04
CA GLU A 115 16.53 -3.23 -10.81
C GLU A 115 16.66 -4.44 -9.87
N TYR A 116 15.69 -4.67 -8.99
CA TYR A 116 15.69 -5.86 -8.13
C TYR A 116 15.40 -7.15 -8.88
N LEU A 117 14.65 -7.12 -9.99
CA LEU A 117 14.45 -8.32 -10.81
C LEU A 117 15.78 -8.85 -11.37
N GLU A 118 16.65 -7.93 -11.82
CA GLU A 118 18.00 -8.30 -12.27
C GLU A 118 18.85 -8.84 -11.13
N THR A 119 18.78 -8.23 -9.94
CA THR A 119 19.51 -8.69 -8.74
C THR A 119 19.05 -10.08 -8.33
N TRP A 120 17.74 -10.36 -8.42
CA TRP A 120 17.16 -11.67 -8.08
C TRP A 120 17.35 -12.73 -9.18
N GLY A 121 17.66 -12.31 -10.43
CA GLY A 121 17.74 -13.19 -11.59
C GLY A 121 16.40 -13.84 -11.94
N LEU A 122 15.29 -13.15 -11.72
CA LEU A 122 13.92 -13.65 -11.87
C LEU A 122 13.13 -12.87 -12.91
N GLU A 123 12.21 -13.56 -13.56
CA GLU A 123 11.27 -12.96 -14.48
C GLU A 123 10.15 -12.23 -13.73
N LYS A 124 9.73 -11.11 -14.29
CA LYS A 124 8.69 -10.26 -13.68
C LYS A 124 7.40 -11.01 -13.37
N ASP A 125 6.93 -11.86 -14.29
CA ASP A 125 5.65 -12.55 -14.13
C ASP A 125 5.68 -13.59 -13.01
N ASP A 126 6.83 -14.24 -12.76
CA ASP A 126 7.01 -15.18 -11.66
C ASP A 126 6.94 -14.47 -10.30
N VAL A 127 7.63 -13.33 -10.18
CA VAL A 127 7.63 -12.53 -8.95
C VAL A 127 6.23 -11.95 -8.67
N LEU A 128 5.52 -11.48 -9.70
CA LEU A 128 4.14 -11.00 -9.55
C LEU A 128 3.18 -12.13 -9.15
N HIS A 129 3.40 -13.35 -9.64
CA HIS A 129 2.61 -14.51 -9.24
C HIS A 129 2.80 -14.87 -7.76
N ASP A 130 4.05 -14.93 -7.29
CA ASP A 130 4.36 -15.17 -5.87
C ASP A 130 3.75 -14.08 -4.98
N ALA A 131 3.89 -12.82 -5.39
CA ALA A 131 3.32 -11.68 -4.67
C ALA A 131 1.78 -11.72 -4.63
N LEU A 132 1.12 -12.24 -5.67
CA LEU A 132 -0.35 -12.42 -5.67
C LEU A 132 -0.77 -13.38 -4.56
N LEU A 133 -0.11 -14.51 -4.42
CA LEU A 133 -0.39 -15.50 -3.37
C LEU A 133 -0.19 -14.90 -1.97
N ASN A 134 0.89 -14.13 -1.78
CA ASN A 134 1.15 -13.45 -0.51
C ASN A 134 0.16 -12.32 -0.22
N SER A 135 -0.37 -11.66 -1.25
CA SER A 135 -1.31 -10.56 -1.08
C SER A 135 -2.52 -10.95 -0.24
N TYR A 136 -3.05 -12.16 -0.42
CA TYR A 136 -4.19 -12.64 0.37
C TYR A 136 -3.87 -12.81 1.86
N ARG A 137 -2.63 -13.18 2.17
CA ARG A 137 -2.15 -13.31 3.54
C ARG A 137 -1.90 -11.96 4.21
N ILE A 138 -1.21 -11.06 3.49
CA ILE A 138 -0.81 -9.74 4.02
C ILE A 138 -2.01 -8.79 4.11
N LEU A 139 -2.86 -8.78 3.08
CA LEU A 139 -3.90 -7.77 2.90
C LEU A 139 -5.26 -8.16 3.48
N SER A 140 -5.50 -9.43 3.77
CA SER A 140 -6.76 -9.92 4.35
C SER A 140 -8.00 -9.20 3.81
N PRO A 141 -8.49 -9.53 2.59
CA PRO A 141 -9.61 -8.83 1.94
C PRO A 141 -10.88 -8.85 2.80
N ARG A 142 -11.65 -7.77 2.73
CA ARG A 142 -12.91 -7.58 3.45
C ARG A 142 -13.99 -7.07 2.51
N ILE A 143 -15.21 -7.56 2.70
CA ILE A 143 -16.40 -7.06 2.02
C ILE A 143 -17.40 -6.64 3.08
N TYR A 144 -17.94 -5.44 2.94
CA TYR A 144 -18.94 -4.88 3.82
C TYR A 144 -20.18 -4.47 3.04
N ASP A 145 -21.35 -4.65 3.63
CA ASP A 145 -22.60 -4.09 3.14
C ASP A 145 -22.58 -2.57 3.36
N PHE A 146 -22.64 -1.81 2.27
CA PHE A 146 -22.58 -0.34 2.32
C PHE A 146 -23.73 0.26 3.14
N LYS A 147 -24.93 -0.30 3.02
CA LYS A 147 -26.11 0.18 3.74
C LYS A 147 -25.97 -0.04 5.25
N LYS A 148 -25.48 -1.22 5.66
CA LYS A 148 -25.21 -1.49 7.09
C LYS A 148 -24.13 -0.57 7.64
N MET A 149 -23.08 -0.28 6.88
CA MET A 149 -22.03 0.65 7.29
C MET A 149 -22.56 2.07 7.52
N MET A 150 -23.43 2.58 6.65
CA MET A 150 -24.01 3.91 6.81
C MET A 150 -24.87 4.06 8.06
N TYR A 151 -25.66 3.03 8.39
CA TYR A 151 -26.61 3.08 9.51
C TYR A 151 -26.10 2.47 10.81
N THR A 152 -25.03 1.71 10.75
CA THR A 152 -24.40 1.07 11.91
C THR A 152 -22.88 1.23 11.80
N PRO A 153 -22.33 2.42 12.14
CA PRO A 153 -20.91 2.71 11.97
C PRO A 153 -19.96 1.68 12.62
N GLY A 154 -20.34 1.10 13.75
CA GLY A 154 -19.58 0.03 14.42
C GLY A 154 -19.60 -1.33 13.72
N TYR A 155 -20.37 -1.51 12.64
CA TYR A 155 -20.49 -2.77 11.93
C TYR A 155 -19.18 -3.27 11.34
N ALA A 156 -18.38 -2.37 10.79
CA ALA A 156 -17.09 -2.69 10.18
C ALA A 156 -15.95 -2.80 11.22
N GLY A 157 -16.19 -2.39 12.46
CA GLY A 157 -15.18 -2.34 13.52
C GLY A 157 -14.04 -1.35 13.25
N ASP A 158 -13.02 -1.41 14.08
CA ASP A 158 -11.86 -0.51 13.99
C ASP A 158 -11.01 -0.74 12.73
N ASP A 159 -11.06 -1.95 12.15
CA ASP A 159 -10.33 -2.29 10.92
C ASP A 159 -10.71 -1.39 9.74
N PHE A 160 -11.95 -0.90 9.71
CA PHE A 160 -12.45 -0.04 8.63
C PHE A 160 -11.99 1.41 8.75
N MET A 161 -11.84 1.92 9.95
CA MET A 161 -11.49 3.33 10.20
C MET A 161 -10.09 3.71 9.71
N ASN A 162 -9.24 2.71 9.48
CA ASN A 162 -7.83 2.89 9.13
C ASN A 162 -7.50 2.53 7.67
N VAL A 163 -8.51 2.35 6.82
CA VAL A 163 -8.33 1.95 5.41
C VAL A 163 -9.20 2.78 4.48
N ASP A 164 -8.73 3.01 3.26
CA ASP A 164 -9.51 3.62 2.19
C ASP A 164 -10.35 2.55 1.51
N PRO A 165 -11.67 2.51 1.73
CA PRO A 165 -12.53 1.53 1.12
C PRO A 165 -12.75 1.84 -0.36
N TYR A 166 -12.91 0.80 -1.16
CA TYR A 166 -13.36 0.91 -2.54
C TYR A 166 -14.86 0.61 -2.62
N PHE A 167 -15.65 1.58 -3.03
CA PHE A 167 -17.11 1.47 -3.10
C PHE A 167 -17.57 0.99 -4.46
N ILE A 168 -18.41 -0.05 -4.46
CA ILE A 168 -19.13 -0.53 -5.63
C ILE A 168 -20.61 -0.37 -5.36
N SER A 169 -21.32 0.32 -6.25
CA SER A 169 -22.75 0.56 -6.12
C SER A 169 -23.53 0.15 -7.35
N ASP A 170 -24.64 -0.53 -7.14
CA ASP A 170 -25.67 -0.72 -8.16
C ASP A 170 -26.67 0.43 -8.09
N LYS A 171 -26.62 1.33 -9.10
CA LYS A 171 -27.53 2.49 -9.17
C LYS A 171 -28.98 2.10 -9.35
N LYS A 172 -29.27 0.94 -9.97
CA LYS A 172 -30.65 0.46 -10.20
C LYS A 172 -31.27 -0.07 -8.91
N LYS A 173 -30.51 -0.84 -8.15
CA LYS A 173 -30.97 -1.44 -6.89
C LYS A 173 -30.85 -0.49 -5.70
N LYS A 174 -30.12 0.64 -5.84
CA LYS A 174 -29.77 1.55 -4.75
C LYS A 174 -29.05 0.82 -3.60
N GLU A 175 -28.28 -0.19 -3.93
CA GLU A 175 -27.48 -1.00 -3.03
C GLU A 175 -26.00 -0.79 -3.32
N GLY A 176 -25.14 -1.16 -2.40
CA GLY A 176 -23.71 -1.07 -2.57
C GLY A 176 -22.97 -1.96 -1.59
N ILE A 177 -21.79 -2.36 -2.01
CA ILE A 177 -20.82 -3.04 -1.17
C ILE A 177 -19.53 -2.24 -1.12
N CYS A 178 -18.81 -2.42 -0.05
CA CYS A 178 -17.54 -1.77 0.18
C CYS A 178 -16.44 -2.83 0.24
N LEU A 179 -15.41 -2.68 -0.58
CA LEU A 179 -14.22 -3.50 -0.54
C LEU A 179 -13.15 -2.82 0.30
N SER A 180 -12.49 -3.59 1.14
CA SER A 180 -11.39 -3.14 1.94
C SER A 180 -10.34 -4.22 2.13
N VAL A 181 -9.18 -3.85 2.65
CA VAL A 181 -8.12 -4.76 3.07
C VAL A 181 -7.60 -4.34 4.44
N LYS A 182 -7.28 -5.31 5.28
CA LYS A 182 -6.80 -5.03 6.63
C LYS A 182 -5.45 -4.30 6.60
N GLY A 183 -5.36 -3.15 7.25
CA GLY A 183 -4.12 -2.42 7.47
C GLY A 183 -3.57 -1.65 6.27
N LEU A 184 -4.30 -1.54 5.14
CA LEU A 184 -3.88 -0.83 3.94
C LEU A 184 -4.88 0.21 3.44
N THR A 185 -4.34 1.19 2.74
CA THR A 185 -5.07 2.33 2.17
C THR A 185 -5.66 2.08 0.79
N ASN A 186 -5.61 0.88 0.23
CA ASN A 186 -6.10 0.59 -1.12
C ASN A 186 -7.08 -0.59 -1.13
N GLY A 187 -8.34 -0.31 -0.82
CA GLY A 187 -9.42 -1.31 -0.81
C GLY A 187 -9.68 -1.98 -2.16
N ALA A 188 -9.31 -1.34 -3.27
CA ALA A 188 -9.46 -1.91 -4.62
C ALA A 188 -8.65 -3.21 -4.81
N VAL A 189 -7.57 -3.38 -4.07
CA VAL A 189 -6.75 -4.60 -4.08
C VAL A 189 -7.56 -5.85 -3.72
N ALA A 190 -8.63 -5.72 -2.94
CA ALA A 190 -9.50 -6.84 -2.58
C ALA A 190 -10.11 -7.53 -3.82
N VAL A 191 -10.21 -6.84 -4.97
CA VAL A 191 -10.72 -7.42 -6.21
C VAL A 191 -9.81 -8.49 -6.81
N LEU A 192 -8.54 -8.51 -6.42
CA LEU A 192 -7.59 -9.57 -6.84
C LEU A 192 -7.88 -10.92 -6.16
N ASP A 193 -8.66 -10.94 -5.08
CA ASP A 193 -9.08 -12.17 -4.42
C ASP A 193 -10.22 -12.84 -5.20
N PRO A 194 -10.07 -14.13 -5.61
CA PRO A 194 -11.10 -14.84 -6.36
C PRO A 194 -12.44 -14.97 -5.61
N GLY A 195 -12.39 -15.09 -4.28
CA GLY A 195 -13.59 -15.17 -3.45
C GLY A 195 -14.35 -13.84 -3.41
N VAL A 196 -13.63 -12.73 -3.37
CA VAL A 196 -14.20 -11.38 -3.47
C VAL A 196 -14.81 -11.19 -4.85
N THR A 197 -14.08 -11.53 -5.93
CA THR A 197 -14.57 -11.40 -7.30
C THR A 197 -15.84 -12.21 -7.53
N LYS A 198 -15.90 -13.45 -7.03
CA LYS A 198 -17.11 -14.26 -7.10
C LYS A 198 -18.30 -13.58 -6.42
N LYS A 199 -18.12 -13.04 -5.22
CA LYS A 199 -19.18 -12.32 -4.50
C LYS A 199 -19.60 -11.04 -5.20
N LEU A 200 -18.67 -10.34 -5.88
CA LEU A 200 -19.00 -9.18 -6.70
C LEU A 200 -19.90 -9.56 -7.89
N VAL A 201 -19.57 -10.64 -8.59
CA VAL A 201 -20.40 -11.16 -9.69
C VAL A 201 -21.79 -11.51 -9.19
N GLU A 202 -21.90 -12.29 -8.12
CA GLU A 202 -23.17 -12.64 -7.48
C GLU A 202 -23.98 -11.40 -7.08
N PHE A 203 -23.33 -10.34 -6.60
CA PHE A 203 -24.00 -9.08 -6.26
C PHE A 203 -24.51 -8.32 -7.49
N MET A 204 -23.77 -8.34 -8.60
CA MET A 204 -24.13 -7.63 -9.84
C MET A 204 -25.21 -8.38 -10.65
N ASP A 205 -25.21 -9.70 -10.61
CA ASP A 205 -26.15 -10.56 -11.36
C ASP A 205 -27.48 -10.76 -10.61
N GLY A 206 -27.53 -10.59 -9.33
CA GLY A 206 -28.73 -10.73 -8.48
C GLY A 206 -29.62 -9.50 -8.53
#